data_c0ea199952694f537a73539f83a35c1c
#
_entry.id   c0ea199952694f537a73539f83a35c1c
#
_cell.length_a   1.000
_cell.length_b   1.000
_cell.length_c   1.000
_cell.angle_alpha   90.00
_cell.angle_beta   90.00
_cell.angle_gamma   90.00
#
_symmetry.space_group_name_H-M   'P 1'
#
loop_
_entity.id
_entity.type
_entity.pdbx_description
1 polymer ?
#
loop_
_entity_poly.entity_id
_entity_poly.type
_entity_poly.pdbx_seq_one_letter_code
_entity_poly.pdbx_strand_id
1 'polypeptide(L)'
;YAHEHEVEIIGDIPIFVSLDSCDVWANKKLFQLDTKGYPTCVAGVPPDYFSATGQLWGNPLYDWDYHKSTGYRWWIERIRRQLTMVDYLRIDHFRGFEAYWAVPAGEETAVNGTWIKGPCEDLFLAIQNALGKDIPIFAEDLGVITPEVEQLRDMFEFPGMKVLQFGFGDMDDRNYVPHFYTTTNCICYTGTHDNDTTMGWYEEQPEMIKDRIRRYGNTDGNRVSLDFIRFCMGS
;
A
#
# COMPACT_ATOMS: atom_id res chain seq x y z
N TYR A 1 -17.75 10.09 18.97
CA TYR A 1 -16.90 11.22 19.37
C TYR A 1 -16.26 11.88 18.15
N ALA A 2 -15.51 11.13 17.27
CA ALA A 2 -14.84 11.71 16.12
C ALA A 2 -15.82 12.45 15.19
N HIS A 3 -16.91 11.83 14.80
CA HIS A 3 -17.92 12.42 13.92
C HIS A 3 -18.66 13.61 14.58
N GLU A 4 -18.82 13.61 15.91
CA GLU A 4 -19.37 14.78 16.64
C GLU A 4 -18.46 16.01 16.54
N HIS A 5 -17.18 15.80 16.19
CA HIS A 5 -16.17 16.84 15.99
C HIS A 5 -15.77 17.00 14.51
N GLU A 6 -16.57 16.49 13.57
CA GLU A 6 -16.33 16.58 12.13
C GLU A 6 -14.99 15.96 11.72
N VAL A 7 -14.56 14.88 12.42
CA VAL A 7 -13.34 14.13 12.14
C VAL A 7 -13.70 12.77 11.54
N GLU A 8 -13.23 12.50 10.35
CA GLU A 8 -13.35 11.21 9.68
C GLU A 8 -12.16 10.32 10.02
N ILE A 9 -12.39 9.01 10.03
CA ILE A 9 -11.39 8.00 10.40
C ILE A 9 -10.98 7.24 9.15
N ILE A 10 -9.68 7.17 8.92
CA ILE A 10 -9.08 6.32 7.89
C ILE A 10 -8.61 5.03 8.56
N GLY A 11 -9.17 3.90 8.12
CA GLY A 11 -8.69 2.57 8.49
C GLY A 11 -7.66 2.05 7.51
N ASP A 12 -6.97 0.99 7.93
CA ASP A 12 -5.94 0.35 7.14
C ASP A 12 -6.09 -1.17 7.17
N ILE A 13 -5.98 -1.82 6.01
CA ILE A 13 -5.93 -3.27 5.91
C ILE A 13 -4.76 -3.73 5.06
N PRO A 14 -3.94 -4.66 5.54
CA PRO A 14 -2.92 -5.27 4.71
C PRO A 14 -3.58 -6.21 3.69
N ILE A 15 -2.97 -6.33 2.50
CA ILE A 15 -3.42 -7.33 1.53
C ILE A 15 -3.35 -8.75 2.13
N PHE A 16 -2.24 -9.11 2.74
CA PHE A 16 -2.04 -10.43 3.32
C PHE A 16 -2.34 -10.46 4.82
N VAL A 17 -2.71 -11.64 5.31
CA VAL A 17 -2.95 -11.92 6.72
C VAL A 17 -1.90 -12.87 7.27
N SER A 18 -1.67 -12.86 8.58
CA SER A 18 -0.71 -13.76 9.20
C SER A 18 -1.17 -15.22 9.14
N LEU A 19 -0.22 -16.17 9.05
CA LEU A 19 -0.51 -17.60 9.05
C LEU A 19 -1.25 -18.06 10.31
N ASP A 20 -0.94 -17.47 11.45
CA ASP A 20 -1.55 -17.78 12.75
C ASP A 20 -2.79 -16.92 13.07
N SER A 21 -3.31 -16.17 12.05
CA SER A 21 -4.54 -15.40 12.19
C SER A 21 -5.79 -16.30 12.29
N CYS A 22 -6.84 -15.74 12.89
CA CYS A 22 -8.17 -16.38 12.89
C CYS A 22 -8.71 -16.56 11.46
N ASP A 23 -8.32 -15.70 10.51
CA ASP A 23 -8.73 -15.77 9.11
C ASP A 23 -8.22 -17.05 8.45
N VAL A 24 -6.94 -17.37 8.59
CA VAL A 24 -6.35 -18.60 8.05
C VAL A 24 -6.90 -19.81 8.77
N TRP A 25 -7.00 -19.75 10.09
CA TRP A 25 -7.51 -20.86 10.90
C TRP A 25 -8.94 -21.26 10.51
N ALA A 26 -9.82 -20.28 10.31
CA ALA A 26 -11.22 -20.49 9.96
C ALA A 26 -11.44 -20.84 8.48
N ASN A 27 -10.57 -20.37 7.59
CA ASN A 27 -10.81 -20.36 6.14
C ASN A 27 -9.62 -20.90 5.33
N LYS A 28 -9.06 -22.03 5.73
CA LYS A 28 -7.84 -22.63 5.11
C LYS A 28 -7.89 -22.74 3.59
N LYS A 29 -9.07 -22.97 3.01
CA LYS A 29 -9.25 -23.12 1.55
C LYS A 29 -9.03 -21.82 0.77
N LEU A 30 -9.02 -20.67 1.45
CA LEU A 30 -8.74 -19.38 0.83
C LEU A 30 -7.25 -19.14 0.57
N PHE A 31 -6.39 -20.02 1.07
CA PHE A 31 -4.94 -19.84 1.07
C PHE A 31 -4.22 -21.03 0.44
N GLN A 32 -3.04 -20.77 -0.14
CA GLN A 32 -2.16 -21.78 -0.73
C GLN A 32 -1.42 -22.56 0.36
N LEU A 33 -2.11 -23.52 0.97
CA LEU A 33 -1.58 -24.34 2.04
C LEU A 33 -1.45 -25.81 1.59
N ASP A 34 -0.46 -26.50 2.15
CA ASP A 34 -0.33 -27.94 1.99
C ASP A 34 -1.38 -28.70 2.83
N THR A 35 -1.38 -30.02 2.72
CA THR A 35 -2.31 -30.90 3.46
C THR A 35 -2.16 -30.83 4.97
N LYS A 36 -1.02 -30.33 5.48
CA LYS A 36 -0.75 -30.13 6.91
C LYS A 36 -1.13 -28.73 7.38
N GLY A 37 -1.45 -27.82 6.45
CA GLY A 37 -1.83 -26.44 6.74
C GLY A 37 -0.66 -25.46 6.76
N TYR A 38 0.48 -25.81 6.18
CA TYR A 38 1.62 -24.91 6.01
C TYR A 38 1.61 -24.26 4.63
N PRO A 39 2.07 -23.01 4.49
CA PRO A 39 2.19 -22.35 3.20
C PRO A 39 3.11 -23.10 2.24
N THR A 40 2.73 -23.21 0.98
CA THR A 40 3.61 -23.71 -0.10
C THR A 40 4.50 -22.59 -0.66
N CYS A 41 3.96 -21.40 -0.69
CA CYS A 41 4.67 -20.15 -0.97
C CYS A 41 4.20 -19.07 0.00
N VAL A 42 5.05 -18.08 0.21
CA VAL A 42 4.77 -16.95 1.09
C VAL A 42 4.93 -15.62 0.35
N ALA A 43 4.29 -14.59 0.88
CA ALA A 43 4.36 -13.24 0.34
C ALA A 43 5.69 -12.57 0.66
N GLY A 44 6.09 -11.69 -0.24
CA GLY A 44 7.24 -10.82 -0.09
C GLY A 44 7.28 -9.76 -1.19
N VAL A 45 8.40 -9.07 -1.29
CA VAL A 45 8.74 -8.17 -2.40
C VAL A 45 10.13 -8.51 -2.91
N PRO A 46 10.40 -8.36 -4.22
CA PRO A 46 11.70 -8.67 -4.78
C PRO A 46 12.80 -7.74 -4.26
N PRO A 47 14.07 -8.07 -4.45
CA PRO A 47 15.18 -7.14 -4.25
C PRO A 47 14.97 -5.82 -4.98
N ASP A 48 15.21 -4.71 -4.28
CA ASP A 48 15.11 -3.36 -4.79
C ASP A 48 16.20 -2.45 -4.20
N TYR A 49 16.04 -1.13 -4.36
CA TYR A 49 16.98 -0.14 -3.82
C TYR A 49 17.01 -0.11 -2.28
N PHE A 50 15.92 -0.51 -1.62
CA PHE A 50 15.80 -0.48 -0.16
C PHE A 50 16.33 -1.76 0.48
N SER A 51 16.27 -2.89 -0.25
CA SER A 51 16.70 -4.19 0.24
C SER A 51 17.31 -5.04 -0.87
N ALA A 52 18.61 -5.30 -0.78
CA ALA A 52 19.33 -6.16 -1.72
C ALA A 52 18.83 -7.62 -1.72
N THR A 53 18.13 -8.05 -0.68
CA THR A 53 17.55 -9.39 -0.55
C THR A 53 16.03 -9.41 -0.68
N GLY A 54 15.43 -8.26 -0.98
CA GLY A 54 13.98 -8.07 -0.92
C GLY A 54 13.44 -8.12 0.51
N GLN A 55 12.13 -8.19 0.64
CA GLN A 55 11.47 -8.36 1.93
C GLN A 55 10.69 -9.68 1.94
N LEU A 56 11.01 -10.57 2.87
CA LEU A 56 10.30 -11.81 3.07
C LEU A 56 9.27 -11.62 4.19
N TRP A 57 8.00 -11.44 3.84
CA TRP A 57 6.95 -11.18 4.82
C TRP A 57 6.42 -12.43 5.51
N GLY A 58 6.45 -13.57 4.81
CA GLY A 58 6.07 -14.86 5.39
C GLY A 58 4.57 -15.12 5.47
N ASN A 59 3.73 -14.21 5.03
CA ASN A 59 2.28 -14.38 4.99
C ASN A 59 1.90 -15.45 3.95
N PRO A 60 0.88 -16.31 4.21
CA PRO A 60 0.37 -17.23 3.22
C PRO A 60 -0.28 -16.47 2.05
N LEU A 61 -0.10 -16.98 0.84
CA LEU A 61 -0.71 -16.44 -0.37
C LEU A 61 -2.16 -16.93 -0.51
N TYR A 62 -2.99 -16.13 -1.18
CA TYR A 62 -4.38 -16.50 -1.47
C TYR A 62 -4.49 -17.51 -2.60
N ASP A 63 -5.43 -18.45 -2.50
CA ASP A 63 -5.94 -19.24 -3.61
C ASP A 63 -7.00 -18.42 -4.35
N TRP A 64 -6.57 -17.63 -5.33
CA TRP A 64 -7.45 -16.73 -6.05
C TRP A 64 -8.50 -17.45 -6.90
N ASP A 65 -8.23 -18.67 -7.34
CA ASP A 65 -9.22 -19.49 -8.06
C ASP A 65 -10.35 -19.91 -7.12
N TYR A 66 -10.03 -20.30 -5.89
CA TYR A 66 -11.04 -20.59 -4.89
C TYR A 66 -11.81 -19.32 -4.48
N HIS A 67 -11.14 -18.20 -4.28
CA HIS A 67 -11.81 -16.91 -4.03
C HIS A 67 -12.79 -16.57 -5.15
N LYS A 68 -12.40 -16.68 -6.41
CA LYS A 68 -13.24 -16.46 -7.59
C LYS A 68 -14.45 -17.40 -7.59
N SER A 69 -14.23 -18.68 -7.33
CA SER A 69 -15.30 -19.70 -7.29
C SER A 69 -16.37 -19.43 -6.23
N THR A 70 -16.02 -18.70 -5.16
CA THR A 70 -16.93 -18.28 -4.07
C THR A 70 -17.42 -16.84 -4.24
N GLY A 71 -17.20 -16.21 -5.41
CA GLY A 71 -17.60 -14.84 -5.70
C GLY A 71 -16.89 -13.80 -4.83
N TYR A 72 -15.64 -14.06 -4.42
CA TYR A 72 -14.82 -13.19 -3.56
C TYR A 72 -15.49 -12.81 -2.23
N ARG A 73 -16.39 -13.65 -1.75
CA ARG A 73 -17.23 -13.37 -0.58
C ARG A 73 -16.43 -12.95 0.65
N TRP A 74 -15.29 -13.58 0.91
CA TRP A 74 -14.46 -13.26 2.07
C TRP A 74 -13.90 -11.83 1.99
N TRP A 75 -13.42 -11.40 0.83
CA TRP A 75 -12.92 -10.04 0.61
C TRP A 75 -14.03 -9.00 0.72
N ILE A 76 -15.20 -9.28 0.15
CA ILE A 76 -16.38 -8.42 0.26
C ILE A 76 -16.77 -8.21 1.73
N GLU A 77 -16.85 -9.30 2.51
CA GLU A 77 -17.18 -9.20 3.94
C GLU A 77 -16.09 -8.50 4.74
N ARG A 78 -14.80 -8.72 4.42
CA ARG A 78 -13.67 -8.04 5.05
C ARG A 78 -13.77 -6.53 4.89
N ILE A 79 -13.98 -6.05 3.67
CA ILE A 79 -14.12 -4.62 3.38
C ILE A 79 -15.40 -4.07 4.01
N ARG A 80 -16.53 -4.75 3.86
CA ARG A 80 -17.80 -4.34 4.47
C ARG A 80 -17.67 -4.12 5.98
N ARG A 81 -17.00 -5.05 6.67
CA ARG A 81 -16.81 -4.96 8.13
C ARG A 81 -15.90 -3.80 8.50
N GLN A 82 -14.82 -3.57 7.78
CA GLN A 82 -13.96 -2.41 8.02
C GLN A 82 -14.74 -1.09 7.88
N LEU A 83 -15.51 -0.94 6.82
CA LEU A 83 -16.32 0.26 6.57
C LEU A 83 -17.47 0.46 7.57
N THR A 84 -17.73 -0.47 8.48
CA THR A 84 -18.60 -0.20 9.66
C THR A 84 -17.86 0.48 10.82
N MET A 85 -16.55 0.55 10.76
CA MET A 85 -15.70 1.08 11.84
C MET A 85 -14.96 2.36 11.43
N VAL A 86 -14.80 2.58 10.13
CA VAL A 86 -14.02 3.68 9.55
C VAL A 86 -14.76 4.31 8.38
N ASP A 87 -14.42 5.55 8.04
CA ASP A 87 -15.04 6.30 6.95
C ASP A 87 -14.34 6.03 5.62
N TYR A 88 -13.02 5.88 5.65
CA TYR A 88 -12.19 5.54 4.49
C TYR A 88 -11.31 4.35 4.82
N LEU A 89 -10.95 3.58 3.80
CA LEU A 89 -10.14 2.38 3.95
C LEU A 89 -8.93 2.42 3.02
N ARG A 90 -7.73 2.49 3.60
CA ARG A 90 -6.47 2.27 2.88
C ARG A 90 -6.28 0.77 2.67
N ILE A 91 -5.99 0.36 1.45
CA ILE A 91 -5.54 -1.00 1.15
C ILE A 91 -4.03 -0.97 0.96
N ASP A 92 -3.34 -1.60 1.91
CA ASP A 92 -1.89 -1.73 1.89
C ASP A 92 -1.42 -2.71 0.82
N HIS A 93 -0.30 -2.39 0.15
CA HIS A 93 0.28 -3.17 -0.94
C HIS A 93 -0.72 -3.48 -2.07
N PHE A 94 -1.42 -2.45 -2.55
CA PHE A 94 -2.45 -2.57 -3.59
C PHE A 94 -1.95 -3.27 -4.86
N ARG A 95 -0.67 -3.07 -5.23
CA ARG A 95 -0.08 -3.72 -6.40
C ARG A 95 -0.20 -5.24 -6.38
N GLY A 96 -0.29 -5.87 -5.20
CA GLY A 96 -0.43 -7.32 -5.05
C GLY A 96 -1.72 -7.90 -5.64
N PHE A 97 -2.72 -7.06 -5.90
CA PHE A 97 -3.94 -7.49 -6.60
C PHE A 97 -3.73 -7.57 -8.12
N GLU A 98 -2.77 -6.84 -8.66
CA GLU A 98 -2.36 -6.95 -10.06
C GLU A 98 -1.38 -8.12 -10.23
N ALA A 99 -0.27 -8.11 -9.49
CA ALA A 99 0.68 -9.21 -9.39
C ALA A 99 1.41 -9.13 -8.04
N TYR A 100 1.63 -10.29 -7.44
CA TYR A 100 2.30 -10.43 -6.17
C TYR A 100 3.57 -11.27 -6.28
N TRP A 101 4.54 -10.99 -5.42
CA TRP A 101 5.80 -11.73 -5.37
C TRP A 101 5.65 -12.95 -4.47
N ALA A 102 5.70 -14.14 -5.08
CA ALA A 102 5.58 -15.42 -4.41
C ALA A 102 6.96 -16.03 -4.18
N VAL A 103 7.31 -16.24 -2.93
CA VAL A 103 8.58 -16.86 -2.52
C VAL A 103 8.30 -18.28 -2.05
N PRO A 104 9.05 -19.31 -2.50
CA PRO A 104 8.89 -20.67 -1.99
C PRO A 104 9.03 -20.71 -0.47
N ALA A 105 8.16 -21.47 0.20
CA ALA A 105 8.24 -21.58 1.66
C ALA A 105 9.57 -22.24 2.09
N GLY A 106 10.19 -21.67 3.12
CA GLY A 106 11.49 -22.13 3.62
C GLY A 106 12.71 -21.37 3.10
N GLU A 107 12.53 -20.44 2.15
CA GLU A 107 13.59 -19.52 1.76
C GLU A 107 13.91 -18.54 2.89
N GLU A 108 15.18 -18.15 3.02
CA GLU A 108 15.63 -17.19 4.04
C GLU A 108 15.50 -15.74 3.58
N THR A 109 15.37 -15.52 2.26
CA THR A 109 15.27 -14.19 1.62
C THR A 109 14.22 -14.21 0.53
N ALA A 110 13.85 -13.04 0.01
CA ALA A 110 12.90 -12.92 -1.08
C ALA A 110 13.52 -13.01 -2.49
N VAL A 111 14.82 -13.32 -2.61
CA VAL A 111 15.54 -13.32 -3.90
C VAL A 111 14.95 -14.33 -4.89
N ASN A 112 14.61 -15.53 -4.42
CA ASN A 112 14.16 -16.65 -5.25
C ASN A 112 12.63 -16.67 -5.46
N GLY A 113 11.99 -15.51 -5.50
CA GLY A 113 10.56 -15.42 -5.77
C GLY A 113 10.23 -15.33 -7.26
N THR A 114 8.94 -15.31 -7.55
CA THR A 114 8.38 -15.11 -8.89
C THR A 114 7.14 -14.23 -8.83
N TRP A 115 6.93 -13.40 -9.87
CA TRP A 115 5.69 -12.65 -10.04
C TRP A 115 4.56 -13.56 -10.47
N ILE A 116 3.45 -13.53 -9.72
CA ILE A 116 2.22 -14.26 -10.03
C ILE A 116 1.10 -13.26 -10.17
N LYS A 117 0.29 -13.40 -11.23
CA LYS A 117 -0.86 -12.54 -11.50
C LYS A 117 -1.88 -12.65 -10.38
N GLY A 118 -2.38 -11.51 -9.93
CA GLY A 118 -3.45 -11.41 -8.95
C GLY A 118 -4.85 -11.51 -9.58
N PRO A 119 -5.91 -11.27 -8.79
CA PRO A 119 -7.29 -11.33 -9.27
C PRO A 119 -7.69 -10.12 -10.13
N CYS A 120 -6.87 -9.10 -10.19
CA CYS A 120 -7.05 -7.89 -10.99
C CYS A 120 -8.46 -7.28 -10.83
N GLU A 121 -9.08 -6.89 -11.95
CA GLU A 121 -10.41 -6.27 -11.99
C GLU A 121 -11.54 -7.17 -11.47
N ASP A 122 -11.42 -8.49 -11.60
CA ASP A 122 -12.47 -9.43 -11.17
C ASP A 122 -12.87 -9.25 -9.70
N LEU A 123 -11.88 -9.05 -8.82
CA LEU A 123 -12.12 -8.83 -7.40
C LEU A 123 -12.86 -7.52 -7.16
N PHE A 124 -12.38 -6.42 -7.72
CA PHE A 124 -12.94 -5.09 -7.45
C PHE A 124 -14.31 -4.90 -8.09
N LEU A 125 -14.56 -5.52 -9.26
CA LEU A 125 -15.90 -5.60 -9.85
C LEU A 125 -16.87 -6.36 -8.92
N ALA A 126 -16.44 -7.47 -8.33
CA ALA A 126 -17.26 -8.21 -7.36
C ALA A 126 -17.56 -7.36 -6.10
N ILE A 127 -16.56 -6.62 -5.61
CA ILE A 127 -16.70 -5.72 -4.46
C ILE A 127 -17.68 -4.58 -4.80
N GLN A 128 -17.54 -3.90 -5.94
CA GLN A 128 -18.44 -2.84 -6.37
C GLN A 128 -19.88 -3.34 -6.59
N ASN A 129 -20.05 -4.52 -7.16
CA ASN A 129 -21.37 -5.14 -7.34
C ASN A 129 -22.07 -5.42 -5.99
N ALA A 130 -21.31 -5.72 -4.95
CA ALA A 130 -21.85 -6.07 -3.63
C ALA A 130 -22.02 -4.87 -2.68
N LEU A 131 -21.16 -3.85 -2.81
CA LEU A 131 -21.10 -2.72 -1.86
C LEU A 131 -21.48 -1.37 -2.47
N GLY A 132 -21.62 -1.28 -3.79
CA GLY A 132 -21.85 -0.04 -4.52
C GLY A 132 -20.60 0.41 -5.26
N LYS A 133 -20.72 1.43 -6.11
CA LYS A 133 -19.59 1.93 -6.91
C LYS A 133 -18.68 2.87 -6.12
N ASP A 134 -19.26 3.70 -5.27
CA ASP A 134 -18.57 4.75 -4.53
C ASP A 134 -18.04 4.19 -3.19
N ILE A 135 -17.13 3.20 -3.27
CA ILE A 135 -16.53 2.61 -2.07
C ILE A 135 -15.38 3.51 -1.64
N PRO A 136 -15.35 3.98 -0.37
CA PRO A 136 -14.32 4.89 0.11
C PRO A 136 -12.99 4.16 0.37
N ILE A 137 -12.40 3.63 -0.69
CA ILE A 137 -11.11 2.93 -0.67
C ILE A 137 -10.06 3.81 -1.36
N PHE A 138 -8.85 3.82 -0.83
CA PHE A 138 -7.68 4.31 -1.54
C PHE A 138 -6.54 3.29 -1.49
N ALA A 139 -5.69 3.35 -2.51
CA ALA A 139 -4.67 2.36 -2.77
C ALA A 139 -3.30 2.84 -2.26
N GLU A 140 -2.62 2.00 -1.49
CA GLU A 140 -1.18 2.17 -1.31
C GLU A 140 -0.49 1.66 -2.59
N ASP A 141 0.02 2.60 -3.38
CA ASP A 141 0.69 2.41 -4.67
C ASP A 141 2.12 2.98 -4.63
N LEU A 142 2.85 2.63 -3.57
CA LEU A 142 4.23 3.04 -3.35
C LEU A 142 5.22 1.95 -3.83
N GLY A 143 6.46 2.35 -4.07
CA GLY A 143 7.52 1.44 -4.52
C GLY A 143 7.54 1.23 -6.03
N VAL A 144 7.81 0.00 -6.47
CA VAL A 144 7.89 -0.34 -7.91
C VAL A 144 6.50 -0.54 -8.47
N ILE A 145 5.93 0.52 -9.04
CA ILE A 145 4.59 0.52 -9.64
C ILE A 145 4.70 0.44 -11.16
N THR A 146 3.93 -0.47 -11.76
CA THR A 146 3.88 -0.65 -13.21
C THR A 146 2.62 0.00 -13.79
N PRO A 147 2.60 0.30 -15.11
CA PRO A 147 1.40 0.84 -15.76
C PRO A 147 0.14 0.02 -15.56
N GLU A 148 0.27 -1.30 -15.42
CA GLU A 148 -0.87 -2.21 -15.18
C GLU A 148 -1.48 -1.99 -13.78
N VAL A 149 -0.64 -1.70 -12.78
CA VAL A 149 -1.10 -1.36 -11.41
C VAL A 149 -1.84 -0.02 -11.42
N GLU A 150 -1.28 0.98 -12.11
CA GLU A 150 -1.93 2.28 -12.27
C GLU A 150 -3.28 2.16 -13.00
N GLN A 151 -3.33 1.38 -14.09
CA GLN A 151 -4.57 1.10 -14.82
C GLN A 151 -5.62 0.44 -13.94
N LEU A 152 -5.22 -0.55 -13.12
CA LEU A 152 -6.14 -1.21 -12.20
C LEU A 152 -6.69 -0.23 -11.16
N ARG A 153 -5.83 0.61 -10.55
CA ARG A 153 -6.22 1.65 -9.59
C ARG A 153 -7.18 2.65 -10.22
N ASP A 154 -6.82 3.17 -11.39
CA ASP A 154 -7.56 4.23 -12.09
C ASP A 154 -8.90 3.73 -12.66
N MET A 155 -9.00 2.46 -13.06
CA MET A 155 -10.24 1.83 -13.50
C MET A 155 -11.34 1.89 -12.42
N PHE A 156 -10.96 1.84 -11.16
CA PHE A 156 -11.86 1.91 -10.02
C PHE A 156 -11.87 3.28 -9.35
N GLU A 157 -11.21 4.27 -9.95
CA GLU A 157 -11.11 5.64 -9.46
C GLU A 157 -10.54 5.73 -8.03
N PHE A 158 -9.76 4.73 -7.58
CA PHE A 158 -9.16 4.75 -6.26
C PHE A 158 -8.05 5.80 -6.18
N PRO A 159 -8.10 6.71 -5.19
CA PRO A 159 -6.97 7.61 -4.96
C PRO A 159 -5.69 6.83 -4.65
N GLY A 160 -4.58 7.26 -5.23
CA GLY A 160 -3.25 6.76 -4.88
C GLY A 160 -2.63 7.55 -3.74
N MET A 161 -1.37 7.23 -3.40
CA MET A 161 -0.63 7.89 -2.33
C MET A 161 0.59 8.66 -2.87
N LYS A 162 0.85 9.81 -2.26
CA LYS A 162 2.05 10.60 -2.50
C LYS A 162 2.76 10.86 -1.17
N VAL A 163 3.98 10.35 -1.02
CA VAL A 163 4.79 10.53 0.18
C VAL A 163 5.92 11.51 -0.11
N LEU A 164 5.85 12.69 0.46
CA LEU A 164 6.72 13.82 0.12
C LEU A 164 8.22 13.53 0.36
N GLN A 165 8.56 12.73 1.39
CA GLN A 165 9.94 12.32 1.66
C GLN A 165 10.58 11.63 0.44
N PHE A 166 9.82 10.84 -0.33
CA PHE A 166 10.34 10.14 -1.52
C PHE A 166 10.70 11.08 -2.67
N GLY A 167 10.10 12.26 -2.71
CA GLY A 167 10.40 13.27 -3.73
C GLY A 167 11.73 13.99 -3.53
N PHE A 168 12.32 13.89 -2.34
CA PHE A 168 13.58 14.58 -2.01
C PHE A 168 14.72 13.64 -1.62
N GLY A 169 14.41 12.41 -1.18
CA GLY A 169 15.39 11.41 -0.75
C GLY A 169 16.19 10.79 -1.90
N ASP A 170 16.77 9.63 -1.65
CA ASP A 170 17.61 8.91 -2.61
C ASP A 170 16.87 8.54 -3.91
N MET A 171 15.59 8.36 -3.85
CA MET A 171 14.77 8.05 -5.03
C MET A 171 14.69 9.23 -6.00
N ASP A 172 14.80 10.46 -5.51
CA ASP A 172 14.64 11.71 -6.31
C ASP A 172 13.46 11.63 -7.30
N ASP A 173 12.38 10.99 -6.88
CA ASP A 173 11.21 10.79 -7.72
C ASP A 173 10.30 12.02 -7.65
N ARG A 174 10.39 12.82 -8.70
CA ARG A 174 9.60 14.06 -8.84
C ARG A 174 8.09 13.82 -8.78
N ASN A 175 7.62 12.62 -9.08
CA ASN A 175 6.20 12.28 -9.01
C ASN A 175 5.62 12.39 -7.58
N TYR A 176 6.50 12.45 -6.55
CA TYR A 176 6.10 12.67 -5.16
C TYR A 176 6.19 14.14 -4.72
N VAL A 177 6.59 15.05 -5.62
CA VAL A 177 6.71 16.49 -5.32
C VAL A 177 5.48 17.23 -5.87
N PRO A 178 4.75 18.04 -5.07
CA PRO A 178 3.46 18.65 -5.44
C PRO A 178 3.41 19.32 -6.81
N HIS A 179 4.45 20.04 -7.19
CA HIS A 179 4.51 20.74 -8.48
C HIS A 179 4.50 19.82 -9.72
N PHE A 180 4.69 18.52 -9.52
CA PHE A 180 4.71 17.54 -10.60
C PHE A 180 3.50 16.59 -10.56
N TYR A 181 2.54 16.80 -9.65
CA TYR A 181 1.33 15.98 -9.63
C TYR A 181 0.54 16.17 -10.92
N THR A 182 0.23 15.06 -11.57
CA THR A 182 -0.54 15.01 -12.82
C THR A 182 -2.02 14.73 -12.58
N THR A 183 -2.38 14.40 -11.34
CA THR A 183 -3.74 14.10 -10.92
C THR A 183 -4.01 14.65 -9.54
N THR A 184 -5.26 14.99 -9.27
CA THR A 184 -5.77 15.32 -7.93
C THR A 184 -6.35 14.09 -7.22
N ASN A 185 -6.45 12.95 -7.91
CA ASN A 185 -6.93 11.70 -7.31
C ASN A 185 -5.82 11.00 -6.53
N CYS A 186 -5.33 11.65 -5.50
CA CYS A 186 -4.29 11.12 -4.62
C CYS A 186 -4.36 11.75 -3.23
N ILE A 187 -3.80 11.06 -2.24
CA ILE A 187 -3.63 11.56 -0.88
C ILE A 187 -2.15 11.87 -0.66
N CYS A 188 -1.86 13.10 -0.26
CA CYS A 188 -0.49 13.56 -0.03
C CYS A 188 -0.14 13.48 1.46
N TYR A 189 1.00 12.85 1.76
CA TYR A 189 1.54 12.68 3.10
C TYR A 189 2.93 13.33 3.21
N THR A 190 3.25 13.85 4.36
CA THR A 190 4.64 14.25 4.69
C THR A 190 5.55 13.03 4.82
N GLY A 191 5.04 11.96 5.39
CA GLY A 191 5.60 10.63 5.59
C GLY A 191 4.52 9.75 6.19
N THR A 192 4.71 8.43 6.23
CA THR A 192 3.79 7.43 6.81
C THR A 192 4.41 6.80 8.06
N HIS A 193 3.70 5.83 8.66
CA HIS A 193 4.22 5.03 9.78
C HIS A 193 5.39 4.12 9.39
N ASP A 194 5.62 3.89 8.10
CA ASP A 194 6.76 3.13 7.57
C ASP A 194 8.02 4.00 7.38
N ASN A 195 7.89 5.31 7.56
CA ASN A 195 8.99 6.27 7.44
C ASN A 195 9.39 6.79 8.83
N ASP A 196 10.61 7.29 8.95
CA ASP A 196 10.98 8.09 10.12
C ASP A 196 10.19 9.41 10.12
N THR A 197 10.13 10.05 11.28
CA THR A 197 9.56 11.39 11.39
C THR A 197 10.20 12.34 10.39
N THR A 198 9.46 13.32 9.89
CA THR A 198 10.02 14.28 8.92
C THR A 198 11.30 14.95 9.41
N MET A 199 11.38 15.24 10.72
CA MET A 199 12.58 15.85 11.31
C MET A 199 13.74 14.84 11.36
N GLY A 200 13.52 13.62 11.88
CA GLY A 200 14.55 12.57 11.96
C GLY A 200 15.08 12.23 10.58
N TRP A 201 14.18 11.99 9.62
CA TRP A 201 14.55 11.75 8.24
C TRP A 201 15.38 12.92 7.65
N TYR A 202 14.97 14.18 7.88
CA TYR A 202 15.69 15.35 7.37
C TYR A 202 17.09 15.47 7.98
N GLU A 203 17.25 15.21 9.28
CA GLU A 203 18.54 15.28 9.97
C GLU A 203 19.55 14.28 9.41
N GLU A 204 19.12 13.13 8.96
CA GLU A 204 19.96 12.10 8.36
C GLU A 204 20.33 12.37 6.90
N GLN A 205 19.59 13.29 6.22
CA GLN A 205 19.87 13.56 4.81
C GLN A 205 21.23 14.25 4.59
N PRO A 206 21.92 13.94 3.48
CA PRO A 206 23.08 14.70 3.02
C PRO A 206 22.75 16.18 2.82
N GLU A 207 23.75 17.06 3.01
CA GLU A 207 23.53 18.52 2.88
C GLU A 207 22.97 18.92 1.51
N MET A 208 23.32 18.20 0.46
CA MET A 208 22.78 18.42 -0.89
C MET A 208 21.25 18.27 -0.93
N ILE A 209 20.71 17.27 -0.24
CA ILE A 209 19.26 17.03 -0.14
C ILE A 209 18.61 18.12 0.71
N LYS A 210 19.20 18.45 1.85
CA LYS A 210 18.76 19.55 2.72
C LYS A 210 18.68 20.88 1.99
N ASP A 211 19.72 21.20 1.21
CA ASP A 211 19.76 22.42 0.39
C ASP A 211 18.66 22.42 -0.68
N ARG A 212 18.41 21.29 -1.34
CA ARG A 212 17.31 21.16 -2.31
C ARG A 212 15.95 21.40 -1.67
N ILE A 213 15.68 20.86 -0.49
CA ILE A 213 14.44 21.07 0.26
C ILE A 213 14.28 22.55 0.62
N ARG A 214 15.33 23.18 1.16
CA ARG A 214 15.30 24.62 1.50
C ARG A 214 15.03 25.50 0.29
N ARG A 215 15.66 25.23 -0.84
CA ARG A 215 15.42 25.95 -2.09
C ARG A 215 14.01 25.75 -2.63
N TYR A 216 13.53 24.49 -2.60
CA TYR A 216 12.18 24.17 -3.06
C TYR A 216 11.13 24.95 -2.28
N GLY A 217 11.24 24.98 -0.97
CA GLY A 217 10.28 25.64 -0.08
C GLY A 217 10.58 27.10 0.20
N ASN A 218 11.70 27.64 -0.29
CA ASN A 218 12.22 28.95 0.08
C ASN A 218 12.25 29.13 1.63
N THR A 219 12.81 28.16 2.33
CA THR A 219 12.87 28.08 3.80
C THR A 219 14.31 28.01 4.29
N ASP A 220 14.51 28.23 5.58
CA ASP A 220 15.82 28.08 6.25
C ASP A 220 16.06 26.64 6.77
N GLY A 221 15.05 25.77 6.71
CA GLY A 221 15.09 24.39 7.18
C GLY A 221 14.97 24.21 8.70
N ASN A 222 14.79 25.31 9.46
CA ASN A 222 14.68 25.23 10.92
C ASN A 222 13.35 24.64 11.41
N ARG A 223 12.33 24.61 10.54
CA ARG A 223 10.99 24.11 10.81
C ARG A 223 10.52 23.16 9.73
N VAL A 224 11.39 22.24 9.31
CA VAL A 224 11.14 21.36 8.16
C VAL A 224 9.82 20.59 8.26
N SER A 225 9.40 20.16 9.44
CA SER A 225 8.10 19.49 9.62
C SER A 225 6.92 20.39 9.24
N LEU A 226 6.96 21.67 9.60
CA LEU A 226 5.94 22.64 9.20
C LEU A 226 6.03 22.98 7.71
N ASP A 227 7.24 23.02 7.17
CA ASP A 227 7.44 23.27 5.74
C ASP A 227 6.85 22.14 4.90
N PHE A 228 7.07 20.88 5.30
CA PHE A 228 6.48 19.70 4.65
C PHE A 228 4.96 19.71 4.74
N ILE A 229 4.37 20.06 5.88
CA ILE A 229 2.92 20.23 6.00
C ILE A 229 2.42 21.29 5.01
N ARG A 230 3.11 22.43 4.91
CA ARG A 230 2.74 23.50 3.95
C ARG A 230 2.85 23.03 2.49
N PHE A 231 3.87 22.24 2.15
CA PHE A 231 4.01 21.69 0.80
C PHE A 231 2.85 20.76 0.47
N CYS A 232 2.47 19.86 1.37
CA CYS A 232 1.31 18.97 1.19
C CYS A 232 -0.01 19.76 1.09
N MET A 233 -0.20 20.80 1.91
CA MET A 233 -1.42 21.61 1.88
C MET A 233 -1.51 22.56 0.68
N GLY A 234 -0.42 22.79 0.00
CA GLY A 234 -0.34 23.59 -1.23
C GLY A 234 -0.40 22.77 -2.51
N SER A 235 -0.62 21.46 -2.42
CA SER A 235 -0.67 20.54 -3.55
C SER A 235 -2.02 20.57 -4.27
#